data_73a366ad35f051ff2ef62edbea3cbda1
#
_entry.id   73a366ad35f051ff2ef62edbea3cbda1
#
_cell.length_a   1.000
_cell.length_b   1.000
_cell.length_c   1.000
_cell.angle_alpha   90.00
_cell.angle_beta   90.00
_cell.angle_gamma   90.00
#
_symmetry.space_group_name_H-M   'P 1'
#
loop_
_entity.id
_entity.type
_entity.pdbx_description
1 polymer ?
#
loop_
_entity_poly.entity_id
_entity_poly.type
_entity_poly.pdbx_seq_one_letter_code
_entity_poly.pdbx_strand_id
1 'polypeptide(L)'
;VNSLIAVGSIAYDTLETPFGRRDRALGGSAVHFSLAANLFTDVGVVGVVGDDFDGEPVLAERGIDTSGIQVVAGGTTFAWEGRYGFDLNVAETLDTRLGVFEQFDPQLSEEQAK
;
A
#
# COMPACT_ATOMS: atom_id res chain seq x y z
N VAL A 1 -1.59 19.22 9.12
CA VAL A 1 -1.82 19.38 7.67
C VAL A 1 -0.64 18.80 6.92
N ASN A 2 -0.90 17.93 5.98
CA ASN A 2 0.14 17.32 5.17
C ASN A 2 0.40 18.14 3.90
N SER A 3 1.65 18.18 3.45
CA SER A 3 2.00 18.85 2.20
C SER A 3 1.59 18.03 0.98
N LEU A 4 1.55 16.71 1.12
CA LEU A 4 1.16 15.79 0.06
C LEU A 4 0.16 14.77 0.58
N ILE A 5 -0.79 14.43 -0.26
CA ILE A 5 -1.70 13.31 -0.03
C ILE A 5 -1.49 12.30 -1.15
N ALA A 6 -1.14 11.08 -0.79
CA ALA A 6 -0.98 9.98 -1.73
C ALA A 6 -2.26 9.13 -1.73
N VAL A 7 -2.89 9.04 -2.88
CA VAL A 7 -4.10 8.22 -3.07
C VAL A 7 -3.75 7.06 -4.00
N GLY A 8 -3.94 5.86 -3.55
CA GLY A 8 -3.63 4.70 -4.39
C GLY A 8 -3.77 3.39 -3.65
N SER A 9 -3.14 2.36 -4.20
CA SER A 9 -3.24 1.02 -3.64
C SER A 9 -2.38 0.84 -2.40
N ILE A 10 -2.91 0.08 -1.47
CA ILE A 10 -2.19 -0.48 -0.33
C ILE A 10 -2.34 -1.99 -0.46
N ALA A 11 -1.23 -2.70 -0.49
CA ALA A 11 -1.25 -4.11 -0.84
C ALA A 11 -0.22 -4.91 -0.05
N TYR A 12 -0.41 -6.22 -0.07
CA TYR A 12 0.63 -7.16 0.32
C TYR A 12 1.20 -7.81 -0.94
N ASP A 13 2.51 -7.72 -1.10
CA ASP A 13 3.21 -8.30 -2.24
C ASP A 13 3.98 -9.52 -1.78
N THR A 14 3.76 -10.65 -2.45
CA THR A 14 4.58 -11.85 -2.29
C THR A 14 5.50 -11.95 -3.50
N LEU A 15 6.79 -11.92 -3.25
CA LEU A 15 7.81 -11.83 -4.28
C LEU A 15 8.69 -13.08 -4.26
N GLU A 16 8.90 -13.68 -5.44
CA GLU A 16 9.82 -14.76 -5.63
C GLU A 16 10.89 -14.34 -6.65
N THR A 17 12.15 -14.50 -6.28
CA THR A 17 13.30 -14.21 -7.14
C THR A 17 14.26 -15.36 -7.10
N PRO A 18 15.28 -15.41 -8.02
CA PRO A 18 16.33 -16.41 -7.92
C PRO A 18 17.13 -16.35 -6.62
N PHE A 19 17.02 -15.24 -5.88
CA PHE A 19 17.77 -15.01 -4.64
C PHE A 19 16.96 -15.30 -3.38
N GLY A 20 15.67 -15.60 -3.50
CA GLY A 20 14.81 -15.93 -2.37
C GLY A 20 13.37 -15.51 -2.56
N ARG A 21 12.58 -15.71 -1.51
CA ARG A 21 11.16 -15.41 -1.49
C ARG A 21 10.82 -14.51 -0.31
N ARG A 22 9.94 -13.55 -0.52
CA ARG A 22 9.38 -12.74 0.55
C ARG A 22 7.87 -12.76 0.49
N ASP A 23 7.25 -13.22 1.58
CA ASP A 23 5.80 -13.30 1.67
C ASP A 23 5.24 -12.03 2.33
N ARG A 24 4.11 -11.56 1.82
CA ARG A 24 3.31 -10.49 2.42
C ARG A 24 4.13 -9.24 2.75
N ALA A 25 4.98 -8.80 1.83
CA ALA A 25 5.68 -7.53 2.00
C ALA A 25 4.70 -6.37 1.81
N LEU A 26 4.80 -5.36 2.67
CA LEU A 26 3.97 -4.17 2.54
C LEU A 26 4.29 -3.45 1.22
N GLY A 27 3.28 -3.21 0.42
CA GLY A 27 3.43 -2.67 -0.93
C GLY A 27 2.22 -1.87 -1.38
N GLY A 28 2.13 -1.71 -2.69
CA GLY A 28 1.13 -0.88 -3.34
C GLY A 28 1.67 0.51 -3.65
N SER A 29 1.08 1.15 -4.66
CA SER A 29 1.56 2.44 -5.16
C SER A 29 1.52 3.54 -4.10
N ALA A 30 0.47 3.59 -3.29
CA ALA A 30 0.35 4.62 -2.25
C ALA A 30 1.40 4.43 -1.16
N VAL A 31 1.70 3.19 -0.78
CA VAL A 31 2.71 2.89 0.24
C VAL A 31 4.11 3.27 -0.24
N HIS A 32 4.50 2.80 -1.43
CA HIS A 32 5.83 3.08 -1.95
C HIS A 32 6.06 4.58 -2.17
N PHE A 33 5.06 5.26 -2.74
CA PHE A 33 5.16 6.70 -2.92
C PHE A 33 5.28 7.43 -1.58
N SER A 34 4.44 7.06 -0.61
CA SER A 34 4.42 7.73 0.69
C SER A 34 5.72 7.54 1.46
N LEU A 35 6.29 6.34 1.43
CA LEU A 35 7.57 6.07 2.11
C LEU A 35 8.71 6.88 1.48
N ALA A 36 8.73 7.02 0.17
CA ALA A 36 9.74 7.80 -0.51
C ALA A 36 9.55 9.30 -0.30
N ALA A 37 8.33 9.81 -0.47
CA ALA A 37 8.04 11.24 -0.34
C ALA A 37 8.21 11.74 1.10
N ASN A 38 7.96 10.88 2.08
CA ASN A 38 8.08 11.25 3.48
C ASN A 38 9.52 11.56 3.91
N LEU A 39 10.50 11.17 3.10
CA LEU A 39 11.89 11.58 3.33
C LEU A 39 12.11 13.08 3.10
N PHE A 40 11.20 13.74 2.40
CA PHE A 40 11.33 15.13 1.98
C PHE A 40 10.25 16.06 2.54
N THR A 41 9.08 15.53 2.88
CA THR A 41 7.95 16.35 3.30
C THR A 41 6.94 15.51 4.09
N ASP A 42 5.96 16.17 4.70
CA ASP A 42 4.88 15.47 5.39
C ASP A 42 3.89 14.89 4.39
N VAL A 43 3.53 13.62 4.59
CA VAL A 43 2.66 12.88 3.68
C VAL A 43 1.52 12.24 4.45
N GLY A 44 0.31 12.36 3.92
CA GLY A 44 -0.84 11.56 4.33
C GLY A 44 -1.16 10.55 3.24
N VAL A 45 -1.61 9.37 3.63
CA VAL A 45 -2.01 8.32 2.69
C VAL A 45 -3.51 8.10 2.74
N VAL A 46 -4.12 7.98 1.56
CA VAL A 46 -5.53 7.63 1.39
C VAL A 46 -5.59 6.31 0.63
N GLY A 47 -6.18 5.33 1.26
CA GLY A 47 -6.28 3.99 0.69
C GLY A 47 -7.36 3.18 1.38
N VAL A 48 -7.50 1.93 0.97
CA VAL A 48 -8.45 0.99 1.56
C VAL A 48 -7.76 -0.33 1.84
N VAL A 49 -8.06 -0.89 3.01
CA VAL A 49 -7.53 -2.19 3.45
C VAL A 49 -8.66 -3.00 4.06
N GLY A 50 -8.45 -4.32 4.16
CA GLY A 50 -9.31 -5.17 4.97
C GLY A 50 -8.87 -5.18 6.42
N ASP A 51 -9.61 -5.87 7.27
CA ASP A 51 -9.25 -6.02 8.68
C ASP A 51 -8.07 -6.97 8.91
N ASP A 52 -7.57 -7.59 7.85
CA ASP A 52 -6.33 -8.38 7.86
C ASP A 52 -5.07 -7.51 7.77
N PHE A 53 -5.22 -6.19 7.62
CA PHE A 53 -4.08 -5.29 7.43
C PHE A 53 -3.41 -4.97 8.77
N ASP A 54 -2.13 -5.21 8.84
CA ASP A 54 -1.31 -4.95 10.04
C ASP A 54 -0.14 -3.99 9.79
N GLY A 55 -0.14 -3.33 8.63
CA GLY A 55 0.95 -2.42 8.25
C GLY A 55 0.82 -1.00 8.75
N GLU A 56 -0.29 -0.61 9.37
CA GLU A 56 -0.48 0.76 9.85
C GLU A 56 0.61 1.21 10.84
N PRO A 57 1.01 0.41 11.83
CA PRO A 57 2.08 0.83 12.74
C PRO A 57 3.40 1.12 12.04
N VAL A 58 3.71 0.40 10.96
CA VAL A 58 4.92 0.64 10.17
C VAL A 58 4.88 2.03 9.54
N LEU A 59 3.74 2.40 8.98
CA LEU A 59 3.56 3.71 8.33
C LEU A 59 3.56 4.84 9.36
N ALA A 60 2.85 4.65 10.47
CA ALA A 60 2.76 5.64 11.54
C ALA A 60 4.13 5.87 12.20
N GLU A 61 4.93 4.83 12.36
CA GLU A 61 6.28 4.94 12.92
C GLU A 61 7.20 5.79 12.04
N ARG A 62 6.96 5.80 10.73
CA ARG A 62 7.67 6.66 9.77
C ARG A 62 7.12 8.08 9.73
N GLY A 63 6.10 8.41 10.50
CA GLY A 63 5.51 9.73 10.55
C GLY A 63 4.48 9.99 9.44
N ILE A 64 4.02 8.96 8.76
CA ILE A 64 2.99 9.08 7.72
C ILE A 64 1.62 9.14 8.40
N ASP A 65 0.80 10.10 7.97
CA ASP A 65 -0.58 10.23 8.46
C ASP A 65 -1.44 9.12 7.81
N THR A 66 -1.92 8.21 8.64
CA THR A 66 -2.72 7.06 8.21
C THR A 66 -4.22 7.26 8.42
N SER A 67 -4.65 8.46 8.82
CA SER A 67 -6.07 8.73 9.08
C SER A 67 -6.96 8.58 7.87
N GLY A 68 -6.41 8.63 6.66
CA GLY A 68 -7.14 8.42 5.41
C GLY A 68 -7.26 6.98 4.97
N ILE A 69 -6.76 6.03 5.74
CA ILE A 69 -6.88 4.61 5.41
C ILE A 69 -8.24 4.10 5.89
N GLN A 70 -9.04 3.62 4.95
CA GLN A 70 -10.34 3.01 5.25
C GLN A 70 -10.13 1.52 5.54
N VAL A 71 -10.70 1.04 6.63
CA VAL A 71 -10.66 -0.38 7.00
C VAL A 71 -12.05 -0.97 6.79
N VAL A 72 -12.13 -1.97 5.92
CA VAL A 72 -13.39 -2.67 5.62
C VAL A 72 -13.45 -3.94 6.47
N ALA A 73 -14.38 -3.99 7.41
CA ALA A 73 -14.57 -5.15 8.27
C ALA A 73 -14.98 -6.37 7.45
N GLY A 74 -14.32 -7.50 7.70
CA GLY A 74 -14.56 -8.74 6.96
C GLY A 74 -13.96 -8.76 5.56
N GLY A 75 -13.31 -7.68 5.13
CA GLY A 75 -12.66 -7.61 3.84
C GLY A 75 -11.23 -8.11 3.87
N THR A 76 -10.67 -8.30 2.68
CA THR A 76 -9.25 -8.65 2.53
C THR A 76 -8.51 -7.55 1.81
N THR A 77 -7.29 -7.29 2.26
CA THR A 77 -6.42 -6.30 1.63
C THR A 77 -5.95 -6.79 0.26
N PHE A 78 -5.80 -5.89 -0.69
CA PHE A 78 -5.26 -6.17 -2.02
C PHE A 78 -3.94 -6.94 -1.88
N ALA A 79 -3.80 -8.03 -2.62
CA ALA A 79 -2.62 -8.87 -2.59
C ALA A 79 -2.16 -9.20 -4.01
N TRP A 80 -0.85 -9.18 -4.20
CA TRP A 80 -0.23 -9.52 -5.48
C TRP A 80 0.91 -10.51 -5.23
N GLU A 81 1.02 -11.49 -6.10
CA GLU A 81 2.14 -12.43 -6.07
C GLU A 81 2.81 -12.43 -7.42
N GLY A 82 4.13 -12.27 -7.42
CA GLY A 82 4.92 -12.24 -8.65
C GLY A 82 6.24 -12.96 -8.52
N ARG A 83 6.74 -13.37 -9.68
CA ARG A 83 8.03 -14.02 -9.80
C ARG A 83 8.92 -13.19 -10.71
N TYR A 84 10.15 -12.94 -10.25
CA TYR A 84 11.19 -12.29 -11.03
C TYR A 84 12.25 -13.30 -11.41
N GLY A 85 12.74 -13.23 -12.66
CA GLY A 85 13.92 -13.97 -13.09
C GLY A 85 15.21 -13.25 -12.71
N PHE A 86 16.33 -13.69 -13.26
CA PHE A 86 17.62 -13.02 -13.03
C PHE A 86 17.62 -11.59 -13.55
N ASP A 87 16.83 -11.31 -14.59
CA ASP A 87 16.52 -9.93 -14.98
C ASP A 87 15.38 -9.42 -14.08
N LEU A 88 15.73 -8.67 -13.05
CA LEU A 88 14.79 -8.17 -12.06
C LEU A 88 13.86 -7.06 -12.58
N ASN A 89 13.96 -6.71 -13.85
CA ASN A 89 13.07 -5.72 -14.47
C ASN A 89 11.78 -6.35 -15.03
N VAL A 90 11.75 -7.67 -15.16
CA VAL A 90 10.59 -8.39 -15.71
C VAL A 90 9.98 -9.26 -14.62
N ALA A 91 8.71 -9.04 -14.35
CA ALA A 91 7.94 -9.81 -13.39
C ALA A 91 6.87 -10.62 -14.08
N GLU A 92 6.72 -11.88 -13.68
CA GLU A 92 5.57 -12.71 -14.04
C GLU A 92 4.55 -12.64 -12.91
N THR A 93 3.35 -12.17 -13.20
CA THR A 93 2.26 -12.15 -12.22
C THR A 93 1.71 -13.55 -12.03
N LEU A 94 1.82 -14.09 -10.83
CA LEU A 94 1.31 -15.42 -10.50
C LEU A 94 -0.13 -15.36 -9.98
N ASP A 95 -0.47 -14.34 -9.21
CA ASP A 95 -1.81 -14.17 -8.65
C ASP A 95 -2.06 -12.70 -8.34
N THR A 96 -3.30 -12.27 -8.50
CA THR A 96 -3.74 -10.93 -8.12
C THR A 96 -5.10 -11.05 -7.44
N ARG A 97 -5.20 -10.58 -6.21
CA ARG A 97 -6.43 -10.56 -5.44
C ARG A 97 -6.74 -9.12 -5.06
N LEU A 98 -7.66 -8.51 -5.78
CA LEU A 98 -7.99 -7.10 -5.54
C LEU A 98 -8.60 -6.87 -4.16
N GLY A 99 -9.37 -7.84 -3.64
CA GLY A 99 -9.99 -7.69 -2.33
C GLY A 99 -10.82 -6.42 -2.26
N VAL A 100 -10.66 -5.69 -1.17
CA VAL A 100 -11.41 -4.43 -0.96
C VAL A 100 -11.01 -3.33 -1.94
N PHE A 101 -9.86 -3.42 -2.58
CA PHE A 101 -9.42 -2.41 -3.53
C PHE A 101 -10.30 -2.35 -4.78
N GLU A 102 -10.96 -3.44 -5.13
CA GLU A 102 -11.85 -3.50 -6.28
C GLU A 102 -12.99 -2.46 -6.19
N GLN A 103 -13.40 -2.13 -4.98
CA GLN A 103 -14.49 -1.19 -4.73
C GLN A 103 -13.99 0.10 -4.06
N PHE A 104 -12.72 0.42 -4.24
CA PHE A 104 -12.13 1.58 -3.60
C PHE A 104 -12.77 2.88 -4.10
N ASP A 105 -13.28 3.64 -3.14
CA ASP A 105 -13.86 4.96 -3.37
C ASP A 105 -13.15 5.95 -2.44
N PRO A 106 -12.08 6.61 -2.91
CA PRO A 106 -11.28 7.46 -2.06
C PRO A 106 -12.06 8.67 -1.55
N GLN A 107 -11.94 8.94 -0.26
CA GLN A 107 -12.58 10.06 0.40
C GLN A 107 -11.51 10.94 1.06
N LEU A 108 -11.56 12.23 0.78
CA LEU A 108 -10.69 13.21 1.40
C LEU A 108 -11.47 14.01 2.42
N SER A 109 -10.88 14.21 3.61
CA SER A 109 -11.44 15.14 4.57
C SER A 109 -11.20 16.56 4.10
N GLU A 110 -11.90 17.54 4.73
CA GLU A 110 -11.68 18.95 4.40
C GLU A 110 -10.22 19.36 4.59
N GLU A 111 -9.57 18.84 5.64
CA GLU A 111 -8.15 19.13 5.87
C GLU A 111 -7.25 18.55 4.79
N GLN A 112 -7.53 17.32 4.36
CA GLN A 112 -6.75 16.66 3.31
C GLN A 112 -6.91 17.34 1.96
N ALA A 113 -8.06 17.96 1.72
CA ALA A 113 -8.36 18.63 0.45
C ALA A 113 -7.75 20.04 0.34
N LYS A 114 -7.13 20.53 1.40
CA LYS A 114 -6.49 21.86 1.39
C LYS A 114 -5.06 21.80 0.74
#